data_d9ac3b5482329be7d1574ff554883a98
#
_entry.id   d9ac3b5482329be7d1574ff554883a98
#
_cell.length_a   1.000
_cell.length_b   1.000
_cell.length_c   1.000
_cell.angle_alpha   90.00
_cell.angle_beta   90.00
_cell.angle_gamma   90.00
#
_symmetry.space_group_name_H-M   'P 1'
#
loop_
_entity.id
_entity.type
_entity.pdbx_description
1 polymer ?
#
loop_
_entity_poly.entity_id
_entity_poly.type
_entity_poly.pdbx_seq_one_letter_code
_entity_poly.pdbx_strand_id
1 'polypeptide(L)'
;MKAKTIFRITGLSLAAFVLVSNGLTFAVSVLASNNTSIMEFLKGNQIVQLLINYACIYGIGFLVYWLIIRRLPHVIPGDETFSFGKLFRYFCIAYALAISSNIIGTAISLITGNQTNISGRIAELVDTGGIATWVIMIIVAPAVEELIFRKFLIDRTKRFGEKYAIVFSALCFGLFHMNLQQFIYAMAIGLVFGFVYSRSGKIHYTMIMHSIINAIGYLVALAAGPMLKSMENIDISSLLQGDGSGLASLNPGSMLLLLLAEQAILVIIALGIVFFIREIRNVRFDYSSPDCLQKGKVFSTIYLNIGVIIFILLCLAGIVISFLGGLQQVTGNMS
;
A
#
# COMPACT_ATOMS: atom_id res chain seq x y z
N MET A 1 -2.50 -22.06 -22.47
CA MET A 1 -1.87 -22.49 -21.18
C MET A 1 -2.97 -22.69 -20.15
N LYS A 2 -2.93 -23.78 -19.34
CA LYS A 2 -3.97 -24.06 -18.34
C LYS A 2 -3.99 -22.99 -17.24
N ALA A 3 -5.17 -22.62 -16.73
CA ALA A 3 -5.36 -21.60 -15.70
C ALA A 3 -4.42 -21.79 -14.49
N LYS A 4 -4.38 -23.00 -13.92
CA LYS A 4 -3.53 -23.33 -12.76
C LYS A 4 -2.04 -23.06 -13.02
N THR A 5 -1.55 -23.25 -14.25
CA THR A 5 -0.16 -22.95 -14.64
C THR A 5 0.10 -21.44 -14.66
N ILE A 6 -0.85 -20.64 -15.15
CA ILE A 6 -0.73 -19.18 -15.17
C ILE A 6 -0.69 -18.64 -13.74
N PHE A 7 -1.64 -19.03 -12.88
CA PHE A 7 -1.64 -18.60 -11.48
C PHE A 7 -0.37 -19.06 -10.74
N ARG A 8 0.11 -20.28 -11.01
CA ARG A 8 1.38 -20.78 -10.42
C ARG A 8 2.56 -19.91 -10.81
N ILE A 9 2.74 -19.61 -12.10
CA ILE A 9 3.87 -18.80 -12.56
C ILE A 9 3.73 -17.34 -12.07
N THR A 10 2.52 -16.80 -12.04
CA THR A 10 2.24 -15.48 -11.48
C THR A 10 2.60 -15.44 -9.99
N GLY A 11 2.20 -16.45 -9.21
CA GLY A 11 2.59 -16.57 -7.80
C GLY A 11 4.11 -16.69 -7.62
N LEU A 12 4.78 -17.51 -8.44
CA LEU A 12 6.25 -17.63 -8.41
C LEU A 12 6.95 -16.32 -8.77
N SER A 13 6.43 -15.54 -9.73
CA SER A 13 7.00 -14.24 -10.08
C SER A 13 6.88 -13.23 -8.93
N LEU A 14 5.74 -13.21 -8.23
CA LEU A 14 5.54 -12.40 -7.04
C LEU A 14 6.44 -12.88 -5.88
N ALA A 15 6.56 -14.19 -5.68
CA ALA A 15 7.47 -14.75 -4.67
C ALA A 15 8.93 -14.39 -4.94
N ALA A 16 9.37 -14.49 -6.20
CA ALA A 16 10.71 -14.07 -6.61
C ALA A 16 10.95 -12.58 -6.38
N PHE A 17 9.96 -11.74 -6.70
CA PHE A 17 9.99 -10.31 -6.41
C PHE A 17 10.25 -10.04 -4.93
N VAL A 18 9.42 -10.64 -4.06
CA VAL A 18 9.52 -10.50 -2.60
C VAL A 18 10.86 -10.98 -2.08
N LEU A 19 11.30 -12.18 -2.50
CA LEU A 19 12.58 -12.76 -2.04
C LEU A 19 13.78 -11.92 -2.46
N VAL A 20 13.81 -11.48 -3.72
CA VAL A 20 14.93 -10.67 -4.22
C VAL A 20 14.96 -9.29 -3.56
N SER A 21 13.82 -8.63 -3.46
CA SER A 21 13.73 -7.31 -2.82
C SER A 21 14.18 -7.34 -1.36
N ASN A 22 13.58 -8.23 -0.56
CA ASN A 22 13.91 -8.33 0.87
C ASN A 22 15.32 -8.92 1.08
N GLY A 23 15.74 -9.89 0.26
CA GLY A 23 17.08 -10.46 0.33
C GLY A 23 18.17 -9.43 0.06
N LEU A 24 17.98 -8.57 -0.94
CA LEU A 24 18.93 -7.47 -1.23
C LEU A 24 18.95 -6.43 -0.11
N THR A 25 17.78 -6.02 0.38
CA THR A 25 17.69 -5.07 1.51
C THR A 25 18.38 -5.66 2.75
N PHE A 26 18.14 -6.92 3.05
CA PHE A 26 18.81 -7.62 4.15
C PHE A 26 20.34 -7.70 3.93
N ALA A 27 20.79 -8.04 2.73
CA ALA A 27 22.23 -8.07 2.41
C ALA A 27 22.90 -6.71 2.60
N VAL A 28 22.25 -5.62 2.17
CA VAL A 28 22.72 -4.24 2.42
C VAL A 28 22.81 -3.95 3.92
N SER A 29 21.81 -4.36 4.71
CA SER A 29 21.80 -4.18 6.16
C SER A 29 22.94 -4.95 6.85
N VAL A 30 23.20 -6.20 6.42
CA VAL A 30 24.31 -7.01 6.95
C VAL A 30 25.68 -6.41 6.58
N LEU A 31 25.84 -5.94 5.34
CA LEU A 31 27.08 -5.26 4.93
C LEU A 31 27.32 -4.00 5.73
N ALA A 32 26.29 -3.22 5.97
CA ALA A 32 26.36 -1.99 6.78
C ALA A 32 26.70 -2.32 8.25
N SER A 33 26.09 -3.35 8.84
CA SER A 33 26.33 -3.73 10.24
C SER A 33 27.76 -4.25 10.50
N ASN A 34 28.37 -4.86 9.48
CA ASN A 34 29.74 -5.38 9.55
C ASN A 34 30.83 -4.36 9.17
N ASN A 35 30.44 -3.15 8.76
CA ASN A 35 31.38 -2.10 8.36
C ASN A 35 30.95 -0.74 8.94
N THR A 36 31.70 -0.30 9.95
CA THR A 36 31.40 0.97 10.68
C THR A 36 31.35 2.17 9.73
N SER A 37 32.25 2.26 8.76
CA SER A 37 32.28 3.39 7.81
C SER A 37 31.04 3.40 6.89
N ILE A 38 30.56 2.24 6.43
CA ILE A 38 29.33 2.14 5.66
C ILE A 38 28.13 2.49 6.54
N MET A 39 28.11 1.99 7.77
CA MET A 39 27.03 2.28 8.72
C MET A 39 26.93 3.77 9.03
N GLU A 40 28.03 4.45 9.32
CA GLU A 40 28.07 5.89 9.57
C GLU A 40 27.69 6.69 8.34
N PHE A 41 28.17 6.30 7.15
CA PHE A 41 27.78 6.93 5.90
C PHE A 41 26.28 6.85 5.65
N LEU A 42 25.68 5.68 5.82
CA LEU A 42 24.24 5.48 5.63
C LEU A 42 23.41 6.24 6.69
N LYS A 43 23.83 6.21 7.95
CA LYS A 43 23.17 6.98 9.02
C LYS A 43 23.21 8.49 8.75
N GLY A 44 24.33 9.00 8.23
CA GLY A 44 24.49 10.41 7.87
C GLY A 44 23.79 10.81 6.55
N ASN A 45 23.38 9.82 5.73
CA ASN A 45 22.82 10.05 4.40
C ASN A 45 21.52 9.27 4.18
N GLN A 46 20.46 9.67 4.87
CA GLN A 46 19.17 8.99 4.83
C GLN A 46 18.57 8.93 3.42
N ILE A 47 18.82 9.94 2.56
CA ILE A 47 18.39 9.91 1.15
C ILE A 47 19.06 8.78 0.40
N VAL A 48 20.35 8.53 0.61
CA VAL A 48 21.07 7.42 -0.01
C VAL A 48 20.52 6.08 0.44
N GLN A 49 20.25 5.93 1.74
CA GLN A 49 19.61 4.72 2.29
C GLN A 49 18.24 4.48 1.66
N LEU A 50 17.43 5.53 1.53
CA LEU A 50 16.14 5.50 0.86
C LEU A 50 16.27 5.03 -0.59
N LEU A 51 17.15 5.66 -1.37
CA LEU A 51 17.38 5.33 -2.79
C LEU A 51 17.85 3.89 -2.97
N ILE A 52 18.76 3.40 -2.14
CA ILE A 52 19.23 2.01 -2.17
C ILE A 52 18.06 1.06 -1.92
N ASN A 53 17.26 1.33 -0.90
CA ASN A 53 16.11 0.49 -0.54
C ASN A 53 15.10 0.39 -1.69
N TYR A 54 14.73 1.53 -2.26
CA TYR A 54 13.79 1.57 -3.38
C TYR A 54 14.38 1.01 -4.69
N ALA A 55 15.70 1.14 -4.92
CA ALA A 55 16.38 0.48 -6.03
C ALA A 55 16.35 -1.05 -5.89
N CYS A 56 16.51 -1.59 -4.68
CA CYS A 56 16.36 -3.02 -4.41
C CYS A 56 14.93 -3.50 -4.71
N ILE A 57 13.91 -2.74 -4.31
CA ILE A 57 12.51 -3.12 -4.47
C ILE A 57 12.05 -2.85 -5.90
N TYR A 58 11.98 -1.60 -6.31
CA TYR A 58 11.36 -1.18 -7.57
C TYR A 58 12.29 -1.22 -8.78
N GLY A 59 13.61 -1.34 -8.56
CA GLY A 59 14.59 -1.59 -9.61
C GLY A 59 14.80 -3.09 -9.84
N ILE A 60 15.63 -3.71 -9.01
CA ILE A 60 16.08 -5.10 -9.23
C ILE A 60 14.93 -6.09 -8.99
N GLY A 61 14.18 -5.93 -7.91
CA GLY A 61 13.03 -6.79 -7.60
C GLY A 61 11.99 -6.76 -8.72
N PHE A 62 11.59 -5.57 -9.17
CA PHE A 62 10.67 -5.41 -10.29
C PHE A 62 11.21 -6.01 -11.59
N LEU A 63 12.49 -5.84 -11.89
CA LEU A 63 13.11 -6.42 -13.08
C LEU A 63 12.99 -7.94 -13.07
N VAL A 64 13.28 -8.60 -11.94
CA VAL A 64 13.16 -10.06 -11.80
C VAL A 64 11.69 -10.49 -12.00
N TYR A 65 10.76 -9.81 -11.37
CA TYR A 65 9.33 -10.05 -11.56
C TYR A 65 8.96 -9.94 -13.04
N TRP A 66 9.32 -8.84 -13.70
CA TRP A 66 9.01 -8.56 -15.09
C TRP A 66 9.59 -9.60 -16.05
N LEU A 67 10.85 -10.05 -15.85
CA LEU A 67 11.47 -11.06 -16.68
C LEU A 67 10.72 -12.40 -16.67
N ILE A 68 10.07 -12.75 -15.54
CA ILE A 68 9.28 -13.97 -15.43
C ILE A 68 7.87 -13.75 -16.01
N ILE A 69 7.19 -12.70 -15.57
CA ILE A 69 5.77 -12.49 -15.87
C ILE A 69 5.52 -12.13 -17.35
N ARG A 70 6.46 -11.45 -18.03
CA ARG A 70 6.33 -11.03 -19.43
C ARG A 70 6.15 -12.19 -20.39
N ARG A 71 6.60 -13.39 -20.03
CA ARG A 71 6.52 -14.61 -20.84
C ARG A 71 5.12 -15.24 -20.85
N LEU A 72 4.25 -14.82 -19.94
CA LEU A 72 2.89 -15.34 -19.89
C LEU A 72 1.98 -14.68 -20.92
N PRO A 73 1.06 -15.45 -21.54
CA PRO A 73 0.04 -14.88 -22.39
C PRO A 73 -0.84 -13.92 -21.61
N HIS A 74 -1.21 -12.82 -22.25
CA HIS A 74 -2.02 -11.77 -21.65
C HIS A 74 -3.20 -11.44 -22.56
N VAL A 75 -4.22 -10.84 -21.99
CA VAL A 75 -5.37 -10.28 -22.69
C VAL A 75 -5.43 -8.79 -22.45
N ILE A 76 -5.94 -8.05 -23.44
CA ILE A 76 -6.20 -6.63 -23.25
C ILE A 76 -7.45 -6.53 -22.36
N PRO A 77 -7.42 -5.76 -21.25
CA PRO A 77 -8.61 -5.47 -20.46
C PRO A 77 -9.67 -4.71 -21.27
N GLY A 78 -10.75 -4.28 -20.63
CA GLY A 78 -11.77 -3.45 -21.27
C GLY A 78 -11.20 -2.14 -21.82
N ASP A 79 -11.96 -1.48 -22.67
CA ASP A 79 -11.61 -0.23 -23.35
C ASP A 79 -12.51 0.95 -22.94
N GLU A 80 -13.27 0.78 -21.88
CA GLU A 80 -14.20 1.78 -21.38
C GLU A 80 -13.46 3.08 -21.01
N THR A 81 -13.91 4.19 -21.59
CA THR A 81 -13.36 5.50 -21.24
C THR A 81 -14.16 6.09 -20.10
N PHE A 82 -13.47 6.34 -18.99
CA PHE A 82 -14.09 6.96 -17.82
C PHE A 82 -14.00 8.48 -17.93
N SER A 83 -15.14 9.16 -17.77
CA SER A 83 -15.16 10.60 -17.62
C SER A 83 -14.50 11.01 -16.31
N PHE A 84 -14.08 12.27 -16.21
CA PHE A 84 -13.54 12.83 -14.97
C PHE A 84 -14.47 12.59 -13.77
N GLY A 85 -15.78 12.84 -13.92
CA GLY A 85 -16.76 12.61 -12.86
C GLY A 85 -16.89 11.14 -12.45
N LYS A 86 -16.71 10.19 -13.40
CA LYS A 86 -16.69 8.76 -13.09
C LYS A 86 -15.41 8.39 -12.32
N LEU A 87 -14.25 8.88 -12.74
CA LEU A 87 -12.98 8.67 -12.02
C LEU A 87 -13.02 9.27 -10.63
N PHE A 88 -13.56 10.48 -10.48
CA PHE A 88 -13.72 11.13 -9.19
C PHE A 88 -14.60 10.31 -8.24
N ARG A 89 -15.71 9.72 -8.71
CA ARG A 89 -16.54 8.82 -7.90
C ARG A 89 -15.73 7.61 -7.40
N TYR A 90 -15.00 6.92 -8.29
CA TYR A 90 -14.19 5.78 -7.88
C TYR A 90 -13.02 6.17 -6.97
N PHE A 91 -12.45 7.35 -7.16
CA PHE A 91 -11.46 7.91 -6.24
C PHE A 91 -12.04 8.10 -4.83
N CYS A 92 -13.22 8.75 -4.72
CA CYS A 92 -13.88 8.93 -3.42
C CYS A 92 -14.22 7.58 -2.76
N ILE A 93 -14.69 6.59 -3.54
CA ILE A 93 -14.96 5.24 -3.04
C ILE A 93 -13.66 4.59 -2.51
N ALA A 94 -12.58 4.62 -3.29
CA ALA A 94 -11.29 4.05 -2.89
C ALA A 94 -10.76 4.71 -1.61
N TYR A 95 -10.84 6.04 -1.53
CA TYR A 95 -10.38 6.80 -0.37
C TYR A 95 -11.21 6.50 0.88
N ALA A 96 -12.54 6.46 0.76
CA ALA A 96 -13.43 6.11 1.88
C ALA A 96 -13.16 4.69 2.39
N LEU A 97 -12.99 3.72 1.49
CA LEU A 97 -12.62 2.35 1.85
C LEU A 97 -11.24 2.27 2.50
N ALA A 98 -10.26 3.05 2.00
CA ALA A 98 -8.92 3.11 2.58
C ALA A 98 -8.97 3.60 4.02
N ILE A 99 -9.63 4.73 4.28
CA ILE A 99 -9.73 5.30 5.63
C ILE A 99 -10.50 4.37 6.58
N SER A 100 -11.65 3.84 6.15
CA SER A 100 -12.43 2.89 6.96
C SER A 100 -11.60 1.65 7.31
N SER A 101 -10.85 1.12 6.35
CA SER A 101 -9.96 -0.03 6.54
C SER A 101 -8.76 0.31 7.44
N ASN A 102 -8.22 1.52 7.34
CA ASN A 102 -7.13 1.98 8.19
C ASN A 102 -7.57 2.12 9.66
N ILE A 103 -8.80 2.60 9.90
CA ILE A 103 -9.41 2.63 11.26
C ILE A 103 -9.47 1.21 11.84
N ILE A 104 -9.93 0.23 11.05
CA ILE A 104 -9.96 -1.18 11.48
C ILE A 104 -8.55 -1.69 11.80
N GLY A 105 -7.57 -1.42 10.93
CA GLY A 105 -6.18 -1.80 11.14
C GLY A 105 -5.58 -1.18 12.41
N THR A 106 -5.86 0.10 12.65
CA THR A 106 -5.45 0.82 13.87
C THR A 106 -6.11 0.22 15.12
N ALA A 107 -7.41 -0.07 15.08
CA ALA A 107 -8.10 -0.72 16.19
C ALA A 107 -7.48 -2.09 16.52
N ILE A 108 -7.15 -2.91 15.51
CA ILE A 108 -6.46 -4.19 15.71
C ILE A 108 -5.08 -3.94 16.35
N SER A 109 -4.32 -2.96 15.88
CA SER A 109 -3.01 -2.60 16.45
C SER A 109 -3.11 -2.20 17.93
N LEU A 110 -4.12 -1.42 18.28
CA LEU A 110 -4.38 -1.02 19.68
C LEU A 110 -4.74 -2.22 20.56
N ILE A 111 -5.65 -3.08 20.10
CA ILE A 111 -6.09 -4.26 20.86
C ILE A 111 -4.93 -5.26 21.08
N THR A 112 -4.06 -5.39 20.10
CA THR A 112 -2.93 -6.33 20.15
C THR A 112 -1.69 -5.75 20.81
N GLY A 113 -1.71 -4.48 21.23
CA GLY A 113 -0.55 -3.79 21.78
C GLY A 113 0.59 -3.56 20.78
N ASN A 114 0.31 -3.77 19.48
CA ASN A 114 1.30 -3.59 18.43
C ASN A 114 1.35 -2.13 17.99
N GLN A 115 2.35 -1.40 18.46
CA GLN A 115 2.57 -0.01 18.06
C GLN A 115 3.49 0.13 16.85
N THR A 116 3.28 -0.67 15.79
CA THR A 116 3.90 -0.35 14.49
C THR A 116 3.31 0.98 14.00
N ASN A 117 3.90 2.06 14.45
CA ASN A 117 3.45 3.42 14.11
C ASN A 117 3.87 3.75 12.68
N ILE A 118 3.09 3.25 11.71
CA ILE A 118 3.32 3.52 10.29
C ILE A 118 3.24 5.02 10.01
N SER A 119 2.28 5.71 10.65
CA SER A 119 2.12 7.16 10.49
C SER A 119 3.34 7.92 11.00
N GLY A 120 3.92 7.52 12.13
CA GLY A 120 5.17 8.08 12.64
C GLY A 120 6.36 7.82 11.73
N ARG A 121 6.48 6.60 11.18
CA ARG A 121 7.55 6.29 10.20
C ARG A 121 7.41 7.08 8.91
N ILE A 122 6.19 7.31 8.42
CA ILE A 122 5.94 8.17 7.27
C ILE A 122 6.31 9.61 7.62
N ALA A 123 5.94 10.12 8.79
CA ALA A 123 6.29 11.46 9.23
C ALA A 123 7.81 11.66 9.34
N GLU A 124 8.55 10.67 9.87
CA GLU A 124 10.01 10.68 9.92
C GLU A 124 10.64 10.70 8.52
N LEU A 125 10.15 9.87 7.59
CA LEU A 125 10.60 9.86 6.19
C LEU A 125 10.32 11.18 5.48
N VAL A 126 9.18 11.81 5.78
CA VAL A 126 8.79 13.12 5.23
C VAL A 126 9.74 14.21 5.73
N ASP A 127 10.08 14.19 7.02
CA ASP A 127 10.97 15.19 7.65
C ASP A 127 12.41 15.09 7.14
N THR A 128 12.89 13.90 6.87
CA THR A 128 14.31 13.61 6.58
C THR A 128 14.62 13.45 5.09
N GLY A 129 13.66 12.98 4.28
CA GLY A 129 13.90 12.59 2.89
C GLY A 129 13.66 13.66 1.83
N GLY A 130 13.08 14.81 2.19
CA GLY A 130 12.87 15.93 1.27
C GLY A 130 12.16 15.54 -0.03
N ILE A 131 12.55 16.19 -1.14
CA ILE A 131 11.93 16.02 -2.47
C ILE A 131 12.09 14.58 -3.01
N ALA A 132 13.15 13.87 -2.64
CA ALA A 132 13.38 12.51 -3.10
C ALA A 132 12.30 11.56 -2.55
N THR A 133 11.96 11.68 -1.26
CA THR A 133 10.87 10.91 -0.64
C THR A 133 9.54 11.22 -1.33
N TRP A 134 9.28 12.50 -1.59
CA TRP A 134 8.07 12.93 -2.31
C TRP A 134 7.95 12.25 -3.68
N VAL A 135 9.01 12.32 -4.51
CA VAL A 135 9.01 11.72 -5.85
C VAL A 135 8.81 10.21 -5.78
N ILE A 136 9.50 9.55 -4.86
CA ILE A 136 9.42 8.09 -4.74
C ILE A 136 8.03 7.66 -4.25
N MET A 137 7.54 8.24 -3.17
CA MET A 137 6.29 7.79 -2.54
C MET A 137 5.04 8.15 -3.35
N ILE A 138 5.06 9.27 -4.06
CA ILE A 138 3.89 9.78 -4.78
C ILE A 138 3.88 9.36 -6.25
N ILE A 139 5.05 9.19 -6.87
CA ILE A 139 5.13 8.93 -8.31
C ILE A 139 5.65 7.52 -8.60
N VAL A 140 6.87 7.21 -8.11
CA VAL A 140 7.58 5.98 -8.52
C VAL A 140 6.90 4.73 -7.96
N ALA A 141 6.63 4.71 -6.65
CA ALA A 141 6.02 3.56 -6.00
C ALA A 141 4.62 3.26 -6.56
N PRO A 142 3.66 4.22 -6.61
CA PRO A 142 2.38 3.99 -7.24
C PRO A 142 2.49 3.50 -8.69
N ALA A 143 3.37 4.09 -9.50
CA ALA A 143 3.51 3.69 -10.89
C ALA A 143 3.96 2.22 -11.04
N VAL A 144 4.98 1.81 -10.27
CA VAL A 144 5.50 0.42 -10.34
C VAL A 144 4.49 -0.56 -9.74
N GLU A 145 3.85 -0.21 -8.64
CA GLU A 145 2.83 -1.05 -8.01
C GLU A 145 1.62 -1.27 -8.91
N GLU A 146 1.13 -0.23 -9.57
CA GLU A 146 0.04 -0.38 -10.54
C GLU A 146 0.47 -1.23 -11.75
N LEU A 147 1.71 -1.09 -12.24
CA LEU A 147 2.25 -1.98 -13.28
C LEU A 147 2.23 -3.44 -12.82
N ILE A 148 2.69 -3.74 -11.61
CA ILE A 148 2.75 -5.11 -11.08
C ILE A 148 1.34 -5.67 -10.92
N PHE A 149 0.52 -5.02 -10.12
CA PHE A 149 -0.74 -5.59 -9.64
C PHE A 149 -1.90 -5.39 -10.61
N ARG A 150 -1.93 -4.32 -11.43
CA ARG A 150 -3.00 -4.10 -12.43
C ARG A 150 -2.54 -4.54 -13.80
N LYS A 151 -1.50 -3.91 -14.37
CA LYS A 151 -1.09 -4.18 -15.74
C LYS A 151 -0.65 -5.63 -15.95
N PHE A 152 0.32 -6.08 -15.17
CA PHE A 152 0.85 -7.42 -15.41
C PHE A 152 -0.03 -8.54 -14.84
N LEU A 153 -0.61 -8.36 -13.68
CA LEU A 153 -1.34 -9.44 -13.02
C LEU A 153 -2.75 -9.60 -13.60
N ILE A 154 -3.52 -8.51 -13.76
CA ILE A 154 -4.89 -8.57 -14.29
C ILE A 154 -4.89 -8.97 -15.76
N ASP A 155 -3.99 -8.44 -16.60
CA ASP A 155 -3.90 -8.82 -18.03
C ASP A 155 -3.72 -10.33 -18.23
N ARG A 156 -3.09 -11.02 -17.27
CA ARG A 156 -2.84 -12.46 -17.37
C ARG A 156 -3.92 -13.32 -16.77
N THR A 157 -4.72 -12.75 -15.87
CA THR A 157 -5.69 -13.51 -15.08
C THR A 157 -7.14 -13.20 -15.41
N LYS A 158 -7.46 -12.03 -16.01
CA LYS A 158 -8.84 -11.59 -16.30
C LYS A 158 -9.65 -12.58 -17.15
N ARG A 159 -9.01 -13.25 -18.11
CA ARG A 159 -9.69 -14.23 -18.95
C ARG A 159 -10.29 -15.41 -18.16
N PHE A 160 -9.83 -15.64 -16.94
CA PHE A 160 -10.36 -16.69 -16.07
C PHE A 160 -11.54 -16.23 -15.20
N GLY A 161 -12.02 -15.01 -15.42
CA GLY A 161 -13.12 -14.34 -14.75
C GLY A 161 -12.69 -13.02 -14.13
N GLU A 162 -13.36 -11.95 -14.51
CA GLU A 162 -13.01 -10.58 -14.10
C GLU A 162 -12.95 -10.41 -12.58
N LYS A 163 -14.01 -10.86 -11.88
CA LYS A 163 -14.07 -10.80 -10.41
C LYS A 163 -12.88 -11.52 -9.76
N TYR A 164 -12.53 -12.69 -10.29
CA TYR A 164 -11.45 -13.50 -9.72
C TYR A 164 -10.09 -12.83 -9.90
N ALA A 165 -9.86 -12.21 -11.07
CA ALA A 165 -8.63 -11.46 -11.32
C ALA A 165 -8.52 -10.24 -10.41
N ILE A 166 -9.61 -9.48 -10.24
CA ILE A 166 -9.65 -8.30 -9.36
C ILE A 166 -9.36 -8.69 -7.91
N VAL A 167 -10.05 -9.71 -7.39
CA VAL A 167 -9.87 -10.16 -6.00
C VAL A 167 -8.46 -10.72 -5.78
N PHE A 168 -7.94 -11.51 -6.72
CA PHE A 168 -6.58 -12.02 -6.64
C PHE A 168 -5.53 -10.91 -6.66
N SER A 169 -5.69 -9.93 -7.55
CA SER A 169 -4.82 -8.76 -7.63
C SER A 169 -4.83 -7.94 -6.34
N ALA A 170 -6.02 -7.66 -5.80
CA ALA A 170 -6.19 -6.89 -4.57
C ALA A 170 -5.59 -7.61 -3.36
N LEU A 171 -5.80 -8.93 -3.25
CA LEU A 171 -5.21 -9.75 -2.19
C LEU A 171 -3.66 -9.72 -2.28
N CYS A 172 -3.11 -9.92 -3.48
CA CYS A 172 -1.66 -9.88 -3.68
C CYS A 172 -1.08 -8.51 -3.36
N PHE A 173 -1.78 -7.44 -3.73
CA PHE A 173 -1.39 -6.06 -3.43
C PHE A 173 -1.37 -5.79 -1.93
N GLY A 174 -2.41 -6.19 -1.21
CA GLY A 174 -2.43 -6.06 0.25
C GLY A 174 -1.30 -6.85 0.93
N LEU A 175 -1.16 -8.14 0.59
CA LEU A 175 -0.13 -9.03 1.15
C LEU A 175 1.30 -8.53 0.91
N PHE A 176 1.55 -7.92 -0.25
CA PHE A 176 2.86 -7.39 -0.62
C PHE A 176 3.42 -6.38 0.39
N HIS A 177 2.57 -5.65 1.09
CA HIS A 177 3.00 -4.66 2.09
C HIS A 177 3.57 -5.29 3.37
N MET A 178 3.37 -6.59 3.60
CA MET A 178 3.91 -7.34 4.76
C MET A 178 3.65 -6.68 6.11
N ASN A 179 2.58 -5.90 6.21
CA ASN A 179 2.13 -5.24 7.41
C ASN A 179 0.61 -5.37 7.52
N LEU A 180 0.11 -5.78 8.68
CA LEU A 180 -1.31 -6.09 8.86
C LEU A 180 -2.22 -4.87 8.66
N GLN A 181 -1.82 -3.71 9.16
CA GLN A 181 -2.57 -2.46 8.99
C GLN A 181 -2.63 -2.05 7.51
N GLN A 182 -1.48 -2.10 6.82
CA GLN A 182 -1.40 -1.79 5.39
C GLN A 182 -2.13 -2.83 4.53
N PHE A 183 -2.09 -4.11 4.89
CA PHE A 183 -2.78 -5.17 4.18
C PHE A 183 -4.25 -4.86 3.98
N ILE A 184 -4.95 -4.44 5.04
CA ILE A 184 -6.40 -4.22 5.01
C ILE A 184 -6.76 -3.08 4.06
N TYR A 185 -6.12 -1.91 4.20
CA TYR A 185 -6.47 -0.78 3.37
C TYR A 185 -5.96 -0.90 1.93
N ALA A 186 -4.79 -1.48 1.71
CA ALA A 186 -4.26 -1.69 0.36
C ALA A 186 -5.11 -2.70 -0.42
N MET A 187 -5.59 -3.78 0.24
CA MET A 187 -6.53 -4.70 -0.38
C MET A 187 -7.83 -3.99 -0.76
N ALA A 188 -8.38 -3.13 0.11
CA ALA A 188 -9.60 -2.39 -0.16
C ALA A 188 -9.46 -1.44 -1.37
N ILE A 189 -8.38 -0.65 -1.42
CA ILE A 189 -8.04 0.18 -2.60
C ILE A 189 -7.83 -0.71 -3.83
N GLY A 190 -7.16 -1.84 -3.64
CA GLY A 190 -6.86 -2.81 -4.67
C GLY A 190 -8.08 -3.33 -5.42
N LEU A 191 -9.19 -3.54 -4.72
CA LEU A 191 -10.46 -3.94 -5.32
C LEU A 191 -11.02 -2.87 -6.25
N VAL A 192 -11.00 -1.60 -5.83
CA VAL A 192 -11.50 -0.48 -6.65
C VAL A 192 -10.60 -0.24 -7.86
N PHE A 193 -9.30 -0.18 -7.67
CA PHE A 193 -8.34 0.03 -8.75
C PHE A 193 -8.33 -1.14 -9.74
N GLY A 194 -8.44 -2.37 -9.23
CA GLY A 194 -8.59 -3.56 -10.06
C GLY A 194 -9.83 -3.49 -10.95
N PHE A 195 -10.96 -3.01 -10.41
CA PHE A 195 -12.19 -2.79 -11.18
C PHE A 195 -12.01 -1.70 -12.25
N VAL A 196 -11.50 -0.52 -11.86
CA VAL A 196 -11.26 0.59 -12.79
C VAL A 196 -10.34 0.16 -13.93
N TYR A 197 -9.23 -0.50 -13.62
CA TYR A 197 -8.30 -0.99 -14.63
C TYR A 197 -8.91 -2.09 -15.51
N SER A 198 -9.59 -3.05 -14.92
CA SER A 198 -10.21 -4.15 -15.65
C SER A 198 -11.24 -3.66 -16.67
N ARG A 199 -11.96 -2.58 -16.38
CA ARG A 199 -12.95 -1.99 -17.28
C ARG A 199 -12.34 -1.09 -18.35
N SER A 200 -11.35 -0.30 -17.98
CA SER A 200 -10.81 0.73 -18.87
C SER A 200 -9.59 0.28 -19.67
N GLY A 201 -8.81 -0.69 -19.19
CA GLY A 201 -7.50 -1.02 -19.75
C GLY A 201 -6.47 0.11 -19.63
N LYS A 202 -6.84 1.24 -19.02
CA LYS A 202 -6.02 2.46 -18.96
C LYS A 202 -5.33 2.57 -17.61
N ILE A 203 -4.08 2.12 -17.56
CA ILE A 203 -3.30 2.07 -16.32
C ILE A 203 -3.09 3.45 -15.67
N HIS A 204 -3.01 4.51 -16.47
CA HIS A 204 -2.82 5.87 -15.95
C HIS A 204 -3.98 6.33 -15.05
N TYR A 205 -5.19 5.80 -15.20
CA TYR A 205 -6.30 6.12 -14.30
C TYR A 205 -6.00 5.70 -12.86
N THR A 206 -5.55 4.47 -12.68
CA THR A 206 -5.24 3.95 -11.35
C THR A 206 -3.92 4.50 -10.82
N MET A 207 -2.92 4.74 -11.66
CA MET A 207 -1.68 5.43 -11.27
C MET A 207 -1.97 6.82 -10.70
N ILE A 208 -2.79 7.63 -11.40
CA ILE A 208 -3.15 8.98 -10.93
C ILE A 208 -3.93 8.91 -9.62
N MET A 209 -4.94 8.03 -9.54
CA MET A 209 -5.73 7.87 -8.31
C MET A 209 -4.85 7.46 -7.12
N HIS A 210 -3.92 6.52 -7.33
CA HIS A 210 -2.98 6.05 -6.31
C HIS A 210 -2.03 7.16 -5.88
N SER A 211 -1.44 7.87 -6.85
CA SER A 211 -0.57 9.02 -6.59
C SER A 211 -1.26 10.12 -5.78
N ILE A 212 -2.54 10.40 -6.07
CA ILE A 212 -3.32 11.39 -5.30
C ILE A 212 -3.56 10.91 -3.86
N ILE A 213 -3.88 9.63 -3.66
CA ILE A 213 -4.06 9.06 -2.31
C ILE A 213 -2.77 9.19 -1.51
N ASN A 214 -1.64 8.81 -2.10
CA ASN A 214 -0.34 8.92 -1.44
C ASN A 214 0.06 10.38 -1.20
N ALA A 215 -0.24 11.29 -2.14
CA ALA A 215 0.00 12.74 -1.97
C ALA A 215 -0.78 13.32 -0.80
N ILE A 216 -2.07 12.96 -0.64
CA ILE A 216 -2.88 13.40 0.50
C ILE A 216 -2.27 12.87 1.80
N GLY A 217 -1.91 11.59 1.87
CA GLY A 217 -1.25 11.00 3.04
C GLY A 217 0.07 11.70 3.38
N TYR A 218 0.90 11.99 2.37
CA TYR A 218 2.16 12.73 2.53
C TYR A 218 1.94 14.15 3.06
N LEU A 219 0.99 14.89 2.49
CA LEU A 219 0.68 16.27 2.91
C LEU A 219 0.12 16.32 4.33
N VAL A 220 -0.72 15.37 4.71
CA VAL A 220 -1.21 15.24 6.08
C VAL A 220 -0.07 14.95 7.05
N ALA A 221 0.85 14.03 6.70
CA ALA A 221 2.02 13.72 7.52
C ALA A 221 2.95 14.93 7.67
N LEU A 222 3.18 15.68 6.58
CA LEU A 222 3.98 16.91 6.58
C LEU A 222 3.36 18.00 7.49
N ALA A 223 2.06 18.16 7.47
CA ALA A 223 1.35 19.13 8.30
C ALA A 223 1.27 18.68 9.78
N ALA A 224 1.14 17.38 10.03
CA ALA A 224 1.04 16.81 11.38
C ALA A 224 2.39 16.73 12.10
N GLY A 225 3.50 16.56 11.39
CA GLY A 225 4.84 16.35 11.98
C GLY A 225 5.24 17.42 13.00
N PRO A 226 5.20 18.73 12.66
CA PRO A 226 5.51 19.80 13.61
C PRO A 226 4.59 19.82 14.83
N MET A 227 3.30 19.53 14.63
CA MET A 227 2.32 19.46 15.72
C MET A 227 2.62 18.29 16.67
N LEU A 228 2.90 17.10 16.13
CA LEU A 228 3.24 15.93 16.93
C LEU A 228 4.50 16.17 17.77
N LYS A 229 5.55 16.76 17.19
CA LYS A 229 6.78 17.15 17.92
C LYS A 229 6.52 18.16 19.04
N SER A 230 5.63 19.13 18.80
CA SER A 230 5.23 20.09 19.83
C SER A 230 4.44 19.43 20.95
N MET A 231 3.58 18.45 20.62
CA MET A 231 2.78 17.71 21.60
C MET A 231 3.63 16.80 22.50
N GLU A 232 4.74 16.25 22.01
CA GLU A 232 5.68 15.44 22.82
C GLU A 232 6.29 16.25 23.98
N ASN A 233 6.37 17.57 23.84
CA ASN A 233 6.92 18.49 24.86
C ASN A 233 5.85 19.06 25.79
N ILE A 234 4.57 18.71 25.61
CA ILE A 234 3.48 19.19 26.45
C ILE A 234 3.36 18.30 27.70
N ASP A 235 3.59 18.89 28.87
CA ASP A 235 3.33 18.22 30.14
C ASP A 235 1.81 18.15 30.38
N ILE A 236 1.25 16.94 30.28
CA ILE A 236 -0.18 16.69 30.52
C ILE A 236 -0.57 17.09 31.96
N SER A 237 0.36 16.97 32.93
CA SER A 237 0.10 17.34 34.31
C SER A 237 -0.12 18.86 34.47
N SER A 238 0.61 19.68 33.74
CA SER A 238 0.44 21.14 33.73
C SER A 238 -0.91 21.55 33.11
N LEU A 239 -1.32 20.87 32.02
CA LEU A 239 -2.65 21.10 31.43
C LEU A 239 -3.80 20.78 32.39
N LEU A 240 -3.69 19.68 33.13
CA LEU A 240 -4.69 19.32 34.15
C LEU A 240 -4.75 20.32 35.33
N GLN A 241 -3.67 21.06 35.57
CA GLN A 241 -3.60 22.15 36.55
C GLN A 241 -4.08 23.51 36.00
N GLY A 242 -4.53 23.55 34.73
CA GLY A 242 -5.06 24.77 34.07
C GLY A 242 -3.97 25.63 33.44
N ASP A 243 -2.72 25.16 33.37
CA ASP A 243 -1.64 25.85 32.65
C ASP A 243 -1.70 25.50 31.15
N GLY A 244 -2.28 26.37 30.34
CA GLY A 244 -2.37 26.26 28.89
C GLY A 244 -1.11 26.68 28.12
N SER A 245 0.00 26.97 28.80
CA SER A 245 1.23 27.48 28.17
C SER A 245 1.80 26.51 27.13
N GLY A 246 1.69 25.19 27.36
CA GLY A 246 2.07 24.16 26.41
C GLY A 246 1.28 24.21 25.08
N LEU A 247 0.01 24.59 25.13
CA LEU A 247 -0.83 24.74 23.92
C LEU A 247 -0.44 25.97 23.08
N ALA A 248 0.12 26.99 23.72
CA ALA A 248 0.61 28.20 23.02
C ALA A 248 1.84 27.91 22.15
N SER A 249 2.53 26.79 22.36
CA SER A 249 3.66 26.34 21.52
C SER A 249 3.24 25.74 20.18
N LEU A 250 1.96 25.42 20.01
CA LEU A 250 1.41 24.86 18.77
C LEU A 250 1.39 25.94 17.67
N ASN A 251 1.89 25.60 16.50
CA ASN A 251 1.89 26.51 15.35
C ASN A 251 0.44 26.68 14.82
N PRO A 252 -0.16 27.88 14.90
CA PRO A 252 -1.55 28.09 14.48
C PRO A 252 -1.78 27.81 12.98
N GLY A 253 -0.76 28.05 12.13
CA GLY A 253 -0.83 27.77 10.70
C GLY A 253 -0.93 26.28 10.40
N SER A 254 -0.10 25.46 11.06
CA SER A 254 -0.17 24.00 10.93
C SER A 254 -1.49 23.44 11.45
N MET A 255 -2.00 23.99 12.55
CA MET A 255 -3.28 23.61 13.11
C MET A 255 -4.45 23.92 12.16
N LEU A 256 -4.48 25.12 11.58
CA LEU A 256 -5.48 25.50 10.59
C LEU A 256 -5.41 24.61 9.35
N LEU A 257 -4.20 24.33 8.85
CA LEU A 257 -4.00 23.48 7.68
C LEU A 257 -4.51 22.05 7.94
N LEU A 258 -4.24 21.49 9.10
CA LEU A 258 -4.74 20.16 9.50
C LEU A 258 -6.27 20.15 9.61
N LEU A 259 -6.86 21.15 10.21
CA LEU A 259 -8.32 21.26 10.31
C LEU A 259 -8.99 21.35 8.92
N LEU A 260 -8.42 22.13 8.01
CA LEU A 260 -8.92 22.21 6.63
C LEU A 260 -8.75 20.89 5.88
N ALA A 261 -7.61 20.23 6.04
CA ALA A 261 -7.36 18.92 5.46
C ALA A 261 -8.34 17.86 5.99
N GLU A 262 -8.57 17.85 7.30
CA GLU A 262 -9.55 16.95 7.93
C GLU A 262 -10.97 17.16 7.40
N GLN A 263 -11.42 18.42 7.28
CA GLN A 263 -12.74 18.71 6.71
C GLN A 263 -12.84 18.23 5.25
N ALA A 264 -11.83 18.47 4.43
CA ALA A 264 -11.80 17.99 3.05
C ALA A 264 -11.83 16.45 2.98
N ILE A 265 -11.11 15.77 3.85
CA ILE A 265 -11.10 14.31 3.97
C ILE A 265 -12.48 13.79 4.37
N LEU A 266 -13.13 14.40 5.35
CA LEU A 266 -14.48 14.01 5.77
C LEU A 266 -15.49 14.15 4.63
N VAL A 267 -15.41 15.23 3.84
CA VAL A 267 -16.25 15.40 2.64
C VAL A 267 -15.99 14.28 1.61
N ILE A 268 -14.73 13.96 1.33
CA ILE A 268 -14.38 12.89 0.39
C ILE A 268 -14.92 11.54 0.89
N ILE A 269 -14.81 11.25 2.19
CA ILE A 269 -15.35 10.02 2.78
C ILE A 269 -16.88 9.96 2.65
N ALA A 270 -17.58 11.04 2.98
CA ALA A 270 -19.04 11.10 2.87
C ALA A 270 -19.51 10.88 1.43
N LEU A 271 -18.86 11.54 0.46
CA LEU A 271 -19.11 11.32 -0.97
C LEU A 271 -18.80 9.88 -1.38
N GLY A 272 -17.70 9.32 -0.88
CA GLY A 272 -17.29 7.95 -1.17
C GLY A 272 -18.31 6.91 -0.70
N ILE A 273 -18.87 7.08 0.49
CA ILE A 273 -19.93 6.22 1.02
C ILE A 273 -21.19 6.31 0.15
N VAL A 274 -21.63 7.52 -0.21
CA VAL A 274 -22.81 7.73 -1.06
C VAL A 274 -22.59 7.09 -2.44
N PHE A 275 -21.42 7.30 -3.04
CA PHE A 275 -21.08 6.72 -4.34
C PHE A 275 -20.97 5.20 -4.26
N PHE A 276 -20.37 4.65 -3.21
CA PHE A 276 -20.27 3.21 -3.00
C PHE A 276 -21.64 2.54 -2.96
N ILE A 277 -22.58 3.10 -2.18
CA ILE A 277 -23.96 2.56 -2.09
C ILE A 277 -24.68 2.59 -3.44
N ARG A 278 -24.43 3.61 -4.27
CA ARG A 278 -25.01 3.71 -5.61
C ARG A 278 -24.37 2.75 -6.61
N GLU A 279 -23.05 2.71 -6.63
CA GLU A 279 -22.31 1.92 -7.63
C GLU A 279 -22.36 0.41 -7.34
N ILE A 280 -22.31 -0.02 -6.07
CA ILE A 280 -22.26 -1.45 -5.71
C ILE A 280 -23.46 -2.23 -6.25
N ARG A 281 -24.63 -1.61 -6.34
CA ARG A 281 -25.86 -2.21 -6.87
C ARG A 281 -25.78 -2.46 -8.39
N ASN A 282 -24.95 -1.69 -9.10
CA ASN A 282 -24.81 -1.72 -10.55
C ASN A 282 -23.57 -2.48 -11.02
N VAL A 283 -22.70 -2.90 -10.10
CA VAL A 283 -21.51 -3.68 -10.47
C VAL A 283 -21.95 -5.00 -11.08
N ARG A 284 -21.49 -5.24 -12.31
CA ARG A 284 -21.62 -6.53 -13.01
C ARG A 284 -20.23 -6.95 -13.47
N PHE A 285 -19.86 -8.18 -13.17
CA PHE A 285 -18.57 -8.73 -13.59
C PHE A 285 -18.73 -9.51 -14.89
N ASP A 286 -17.71 -9.45 -15.73
CA ASP A 286 -17.65 -10.18 -16.98
C ASP A 286 -17.18 -11.63 -16.74
N TYR A 287 -17.97 -12.57 -17.23
CA TYR A 287 -17.70 -14.01 -17.22
C TYR A 287 -17.85 -14.61 -18.62
N SER A 288 -17.85 -13.78 -19.67
CA SER A 288 -18.09 -14.21 -21.05
C SER A 288 -16.94 -15.00 -21.66
N SER A 289 -15.75 -14.94 -21.06
CA SER A 289 -14.59 -15.66 -21.56
C SER A 289 -14.79 -17.17 -21.54
N PRO A 290 -14.45 -17.90 -22.62
CA PRO A 290 -14.53 -19.36 -22.66
C PRO A 290 -13.57 -20.04 -21.68
N ASP A 291 -12.52 -19.34 -21.23
CA ASP A 291 -11.57 -19.80 -20.25
C ASP A 291 -12.03 -19.56 -18.80
N CYS A 292 -13.22 -18.97 -18.57
CA CYS A 292 -13.71 -18.60 -17.27
C CYS A 292 -13.81 -19.81 -16.34
N LEU A 293 -13.30 -19.67 -15.09
CA LEU A 293 -13.30 -20.74 -14.11
C LEU A 293 -14.72 -21.03 -13.57
N GLN A 294 -15.05 -22.31 -13.50
CA GLN A 294 -16.25 -22.77 -12.82
C GLN A 294 -16.15 -22.48 -11.32
N LYS A 295 -17.24 -22.02 -10.68
CA LYS A 295 -17.27 -21.61 -9.27
C LYS A 295 -16.59 -22.60 -8.30
N GLY A 296 -16.85 -23.90 -8.44
CA GLY A 296 -16.26 -24.94 -7.57
C GLY A 296 -14.76 -25.17 -7.74
N LYS A 297 -14.14 -24.66 -8.83
CA LYS A 297 -12.70 -24.84 -9.13
C LYS A 297 -11.87 -23.57 -8.89
N VAL A 298 -12.49 -22.45 -8.55
CA VAL A 298 -11.82 -21.15 -8.40
C VAL A 298 -10.73 -21.22 -7.33
N PHE A 299 -11.10 -21.59 -6.10
CA PHE A 299 -10.18 -21.61 -4.97
C PHE A 299 -8.99 -22.55 -5.22
N SER A 300 -9.26 -23.79 -5.65
CA SER A 300 -8.22 -24.78 -5.91
C SER A 300 -7.28 -24.39 -7.07
N THR A 301 -7.78 -23.67 -8.07
CA THR A 301 -6.99 -23.25 -9.22
C THR A 301 -6.12 -22.05 -8.90
N ILE A 302 -6.69 -21.04 -8.22
CA ILE A 302 -6.03 -19.76 -7.95
C ILE A 302 -5.08 -19.87 -6.76
N TYR A 303 -5.54 -20.45 -5.65
CA TYR A 303 -4.81 -20.40 -4.38
C TYR A 303 -4.08 -21.70 -4.03
N LEU A 304 -4.61 -22.88 -4.41
CA LEU A 304 -3.96 -24.15 -4.13
C LEU A 304 -2.97 -24.57 -5.23
N ASN A 305 -1.97 -23.73 -5.47
CA ASN A 305 -0.83 -24.05 -6.32
C ASN A 305 0.46 -23.53 -5.66
N ILE A 306 1.57 -24.21 -5.90
CA ILE A 306 2.82 -23.97 -5.20
C ILE A 306 3.31 -22.53 -5.30
N GLY A 307 3.11 -21.84 -6.44
CA GLY A 307 3.61 -20.48 -6.62
C GLY A 307 2.86 -19.47 -5.74
N VAL A 308 1.53 -19.54 -5.72
CA VAL A 308 0.70 -18.64 -4.90
C VAL A 308 0.87 -18.97 -3.42
N ILE A 309 0.98 -20.27 -3.06
CA ILE A 309 1.22 -20.67 -1.68
C ILE A 309 2.56 -20.12 -1.17
N ILE A 310 3.65 -20.24 -1.93
CA ILE A 310 4.96 -19.69 -1.53
C ILE A 310 4.85 -18.17 -1.35
N PHE A 311 4.23 -17.46 -2.30
CA PHE A 311 4.05 -16.00 -2.17
C PHE A 311 3.28 -15.62 -0.91
N ILE A 312 2.14 -16.28 -0.64
CA ILE A 312 1.33 -16.01 0.55
C ILE A 312 2.14 -16.29 1.83
N LEU A 313 2.84 -17.42 1.91
CA LEU A 313 3.64 -17.78 3.09
C LEU A 313 4.77 -16.78 3.34
N LEU A 314 5.45 -16.30 2.30
CA LEU A 314 6.47 -15.25 2.41
C LEU A 314 5.89 -13.95 2.95
N CYS A 315 4.74 -13.52 2.42
CA CYS A 315 4.08 -12.30 2.89
C CYS A 315 3.56 -12.44 4.33
N LEU A 316 2.99 -13.58 4.69
CA LEU A 316 2.55 -13.86 6.06
C LEU A 316 3.73 -13.89 7.04
N ALA A 317 4.86 -14.48 6.65
CA ALA A 317 6.09 -14.41 7.46
C ALA A 317 6.55 -12.97 7.67
N GLY A 318 6.50 -12.12 6.63
CA GLY A 318 6.78 -10.70 6.76
C GLY A 318 5.82 -9.97 7.69
N ILE A 319 4.52 -10.27 7.63
CA ILE A 319 3.50 -9.72 8.55
C ILE A 319 3.82 -10.13 10.00
N VAL A 320 4.15 -11.41 10.23
CA VAL A 320 4.51 -11.90 11.59
C VAL A 320 5.78 -11.21 12.10
N ILE A 321 6.82 -11.08 11.28
CA ILE A 321 8.06 -10.39 11.66
C ILE A 321 7.78 -8.92 11.99
N SER A 322 7.00 -8.24 11.16
CA SER A 322 6.59 -6.85 11.41
C SER A 322 5.79 -6.72 12.71
N PHE A 323 4.92 -7.67 12.98
CA PHE A 323 4.12 -7.71 14.20
C PHE A 323 4.97 -7.93 15.44
N LEU A 324 5.88 -8.90 15.43
CA LEU A 324 6.79 -9.17 16.56
C LEU A 324 7.75 -8.01 16.82
N GLY A 325 8.26 -7.36 15.78
CA GLY A 325 9.10 -6.17 15.91
C GLY A 325 8.38 -5.00 16.58
N GLY A 326 7.10 -4.81 16.30
CA GLY A 326 6.26 -3.80 16.97
C GLY A 326 6.06 -4.09 18.47
N LEU A 327 5.90 -5.35 18.85
CA LEU A 327 5.77 -5.75 20.27
C LEU A 327 7.07 -5.51 21.07
N GLN A 328 8.24 -5.78 20.48
CA GLN A 328 9.53 -5.56 21.14
C GLN A 328 9.80 -4.08 21.45
N GLN A 329 9.35 -3.16 20.59
CA GLN A 329 9.46 -1.73 20.85
C GLN A 329 8.66 -1.29 22.07
N VAL A 330 7.51 -1.89 22.34
CA VAL A 330 6.68 -1.59 23.51
C VAL A 330 7.33 -2.10 24.80
N THR A 331 7.84 -3.33 24.81
CA THR A 331 8.47 -3.93 25.99
C THR A 331 9.82 -3.30 26.33
N GLY A 332 10.59 -2.88 25.31
CA GLY A 332 11.86 -2.19 25.51
C GLY A 332 11.74 -0.76 26.06
N ASN A 333 10.59 -0.11 25.88
CA ASN A 333 10.31 1.21 26.46
C ASN A 333 9.74 1.14 27.89
N MET A 334 9.43 -0.06 28.40
CA MET A 334 8.94 -0.29 29.77
C MET A 334 10.04 -0.75 30.74
N SER A 335 11.24 -1.04 30.24
CA SER A 335 12.44 -1.40 30.98
C SER A 335 13.41 -0.22 31.10
#